data_e1918a0efe4a5f3dbc190a5c69c790ec
#
_entry.id   e1918a0efe4a5f3dbc190a5c69c790ec
#
_cell.length_a   1.000
_cell.length_b   1.000
_cell.length_c   1.000
_cell.angle_alpha   90.00
_cell.angle_beta   90.00
_cell.angle_gamma   90.00
#
_symmetry.space_group_name_H-M   'P 1'
#
loop_
_entity.id
_entity.type
_entity.pdbx_description
1 polymer ?
#
loop_
_entity_poly.entity_id
_entity_poly.type
_entity_poly.pdbx_seq_one_letter_code
_entity_poly.pdbx_strand_id
1 'polypeptide(L)'
;MKAKLRTMLLSCLALLLVLGMTSVACAYDVSFSDVPEDSWFYTDVMTLAESGVIGGYPDGTYRPTKKVTTGEALKMILLAAGYPEPEPAASHWARGYLNFAIEQGFLTRYEDISDLDVNMTRSLVAKLAANALGLSDPGTYGTFTDTDSPYVEALCAAGIVGGYPDGTYRPGASISRAEIAAIVNRIYQSREPSLPADNDTDLDIDPSQIKLRTTEQMIALLKSKEGFRATAYWDYSQYSIGYGSACTKDEYPNGITEAQADILLREMLQGFEKKLDKFLQENYITLRDNQYDALISLTYNIGSGWMKESALATLLKNGTYSNNELASAIGIWCHVKSNGVTSIHDGLVARRISEINVFLYGDYSGEATGFYSVRFEQTEKGNRARDIAFYEAGSAYDPAFEATSDDGEIFLGWYTEDGTLLTDLRATQDLTVTARWESDDAWV
;
A
#
# COMPACT_ATOMS: atom_id res chain seq x y z
N MET A 1 18.71 -8.80 53.29
CA MET A 1 17.44 -8.14 52.94
C MET A 1 17.58 -7.19 51.76
N LYS A 2 18.64 -6.38 51.64
CA LYS A 2 18.85 -5.43 50.51
C LYS A 2 19.07 -6.07 49.14
N ALA A 3 19.65 -7.29 49.04
CA ALA A 3 19.90 -7.99 47.78
C ALA A 3 18.60 -8.57 47.16
N LYS A 4 17.72 -9.13 47.97
CA LYS A 4 16.42 -9.66 47.50
C LYS A 4 15.46 -8.56 47.04
N LEU A 5 15.56 -7.36 47.59
CA LEU A 5 14.74 -6.21 47.17
C LEU A 5 15.20 -5.66 45.81
N ARG A 6 16.51 -5.70 45.52
CA ARG A 6 17.06 -5.28 44.22
C ARG A 6 16.67 -6.23 43.08
N THR A 7 16.68 -7.54 43.33
CA THR A 7 16.29 -8.56 42.35
C THR A 7 14.78 -8.50 42.06
N MET A 8 13.98 -8.20 43.08
CA MET A 8 12.54 -8.06 42.93
C MET A 8 12.16 -6.76 42.19
N LEU A 9 12.89 -5.64 42.39
CA LEU A 9 12.71 -4.40 41.64
C LEU A 9 13.14 -4.53 40.17
N LEU A 10 14.21 -5.27 39.89
CA LEU A 10 14.65 -5.54 38.49
C LEU A 10 13.70 -6.49 37.78
N SER A 11 13.09 -7.46 38.47
CA SER A 11 12.06 -8.32 37.88
C SER A 11 10.75 -7.58 37.60
N CYS A 12 10.36 -6.65 38.49
CA CYS A 12 9.17 -5.80 38.22
C CYS A 12 9.41 -4.78 37.12
N LEU A 13 10.65 -4.27 36.96
CA LEU A 13 10.98 -3.34 35.87
C LEU A 13 11.06 -4.07 34.52
N ALA A 14 11.56 -5.30 34.49
CA ALA A 14 11.55 -6.14 33.29
C ALA A 14 10.12 -6.58 32.90
N LEU A 15 9.25 -6.83 33.88
CA LEU A 15 7.85 -7.19 33.62
C LEU A 15 7.02 -5.97 33.17
N LEU A 16 7.36 -4.75 33.59
CA LEU A 16 6.75 -3.51 33.14
C LEU A 16 7.21 -3.08 31.75
N LEU A 17 8.41 -3.47 31.31
CA LEU A 17 8.90 -3.24 29.94
C LEU A 17 8.33 -4.23 28.91
N VAL A 18 7.87 -5.42 29.32
CA VAL A 18 7.19 -6.39 28.44
C VAL A 18 5.70 -6.09 28.31
N LEU A 19 5.10 -5.37 29.26
CA LEU A 19 3.69 -4.94 29.23
C LEU A 19 3.46 -3.56 28.56
N GLY A 20 4.53 -2.90 28.13
CA GLY A 20 4.49 -1.55 27.51
C GLY A 20 4.41 -1.52 25.98
N MET A 21 4.39 -2.69 25.31
CA MET A 21 4.17 -2.78 23.86
C MET A 21 2.80 -3.38 23.50
N THR A 22 1.77 -3.00 24.21
CA THR A 22 0.45 -3.04 23.60
C THR A 22 0.36 -1.80 22.73
N SER A 23 0.59 -1.95 21.43
CA SER A 23 0.11 -1.01 20.43
C SER A 23 -1.36 -0.81 20.72
N VAL A 24 -1.70 0.34 21.25
CA VAL A 24 -3.08 0.82 21.24
C VAL A 24 -3.38 1.09 19.76
N ALA A 25 -3.83 0.06 19.05
CA ALA A 25 -4.58 0.27 17.85
C ALA A 25 -5.82 1.08 18.28
N CYS A 26 -5.81 2.39 18.05
CA CYS A 26 -7.06 3.14 17.99
C CYS A 26 -7.83 2.52 16.81
N ALA A 27 -8.71 1.58 17.11
CA ALA A 27 -9.80 1.25 16.23
C ALA A 27 -10.58 2.57 16.03
N TYR A 28 -10.43 3.17 14.86
CA TYR A 28 -11.43 4.11 14.40
C TYR A 28 -12.67 3.26 14.15
N ASP A 29 -13.60 3.33 15.08
CA ASP A 29 -14.93 2.75 14.93
C ASP A 29 -15.62 3.60 13.84
N VAL A 30 -15.53 3.14 12.60
CA VAL A 30 -16.20 3.80 11.47
C VAL A 30 -17.68 3.55 11.66
N SER A 31 -18.42 4.60 11.96
CA SER A 31 -19.87 4.53 12.07
C SER A 31 -20.51 5.71 11.35
N PHE A 32 -21.67 5.47 10.74
CA PHE A 32 -22.47 6.50 10.11
C PHE A 32 -23.84 6.57 10.76
N SER A 33 -24.25 7.74 11.20
CA SER A 33 -25.51 7.93 11.93
C SER A 33 -26.77 7.58 11.13
N ASP A 34 -26.65 7.49 9.80
CA ASP A 34 -27.73 7.21 8.86
C ASP A 34 -27.54 5.87 8.09
N VAL A 35 -26.73 4.96 8.65
CA VAL A 35 -26.54 3.58 8.16
C VAL A 35 -26.92 2.60 9.29
N PRO A 36 -28.22 2.29 9.46
CA PRO A 36 -28.66 1.32 10.45
C PRO A 36 -28.15 -0.08 10.16
N GLU A 37 -27.85 -0.85 11.20
CA GLU A 37 -27.32 -2.23 11.06
C GLU A 37 -28.25 -3.19 10.30
N ASP A 38 -29.55 -2.95 10.34
CA ASP A 38 -30.58 -3.74 9.66
C ASP A 38 -30.80 -3.31 8.19
N SER A 39 -30.10 -2.29 7.70
CA SER A 39 -30.23 -1.87 6.30
C SER A 39 -29.52 -2.84 5.37
N TRP A 40 -30.13 -3.09 4.19
CA TRP A 40 -29.61 -4.03 3.19
C TRP A 40 -28.21 -3.69 2.66
N PHE A 41 -27.79 -2.44 2.81
CA PHE A 41 -26.50 -1.92 2.38
C PHE A 41 -25.47 -1.77 3.52
N TYR A 42 -25.83 -2.12 4.76
CA TYR A 42 -24.98 -1.93 5.93
C TYR A 42 -23.60 -2.55 5.74
N THR A 43 -23.58 -3.86 5.46
CA THR A 43 -22.33 -4.61 5.29
C THR A 43 -21.47 -4.05 4.15
N ASP A 44 -22.08 -3.71 3.01
CA ASP A 44 -21.35 -3.14 1.87
C ASP A 44 -20.70 -1.79 2.22
N VAL A 45 -21.44 -0.92 2.88
CA VAL A 45 -20.94 0.42 3.27
C VAL A 45 -19.85 0.30 4.33
N MET A 46 -20.05 -0.53 5.36
CA MET A 46 -19.08 -0.64 6.45
C MET A 46 -17.78 -1.29 5.97
N THR A 47 -17.84 -2.38 5.20
CA THR A 47 -16.66 -3.01 4.60
C THR A 47 -15.83 -2.02 3.78
N LEU A 48 -16.47 -1.25 2.91
CA LEU A 48 -15.78 -0.28 2.06
C LEU A 48 -15.25 0.93 2.83
N ALA A 49 -15.93 1.35 3.87
CA ALA A 49 -15.49 2.45 4.73
C ALA A 49 -14.30 2.04 5.60
N GLU A 50 -14.32 0.86 6.16
CA GLU A 50 -13.22 0.25 6.90
C GLU A 50 -11.98 0.03 6.00
N SER A 51 -12.18 -0.34 4.73
CA SER A 51 -11.09 -0.48 3.74
C SER A 51 -10.59 0.84 3.16
N GLY A 52 -11.19 1.98 3.52
CA GLY A 52 -10.83 3.29 3.01
C GLY A 52 -11.23 3.55 1.54
N VAL A 53 -11.97 2.65 0.91
CA VAL A 53 -12.48 2.83 -0.47
C VAL A 53 -13.54 3.92 -0.54
N ILE A 54 -14.37 4.02 0.50
CA ILE A 54 -15.36 5.09 0.62
C ILE A 54 -15.22 5.85 1.95
N GLY A 55 -15.78 7.05 1.98
CA GLY A 55 -15.87 7.86 3.21
C GLY A 55 -17.27 8.44 3.39
N GLY A 56 -17.54 8.87 4.61
CA GLY A 56 -18.72 9.65 4.95
C GLY A 56 -18.50 11.15 4.75
N TYR A 57 -19.50 11.90 5.19
CA TYR A 57 -19.45 13.36 5.22
C TYR A 57 -18.94 13.85 6.59
N PRO A 58 -18.46 15.11 6.68
CA PRO A 58 -17.96 15.67 7.94
C PRO A 58 -19.00 15.72 9.08
N ASP A 59 -20.28 15.59 8.76
CA ASP A 59 -21.38 15.53 9.72
C ASP A 59 -21.63 14.13 10.30
N GLY A 60 -20.80 13.15 9.98
CA GLY A 60 -20.93 11.76 10.44
C GLY A 60 -21.99 10.95 9.70
N THR A 61 -22.46 11.42 8.54
CA THR A 61 -23.44 10.72 7.71
C THR A 61 -22.79 10.07 6.49
N TYR A 62 -23.41 9.01 5.95
CA TYR A 62 -23.06 8.38 4.66
C TYR A 62 -23.94 8.89 3.52
N ARG A 63 -25.18 9.25 3.81
CA ARG A 63 -26.22 9.70 2.88
C ARG A 63 -26.58 8.64 1.83
N PRO A 64 -27.05 7.44 2.23
CA PRO A 64 -27.24 6.28 1.36
C PRO A 64 -28.19 6.51 0.18
N THR A 65 -29.19 7.38 0.32
CA THR A 65 -30.16 7.71 -0.73
C THR A 65 -29.72 8.81 -1.68
N LYS A 66 -28.65 9.57 -1.33
CA LYS A 66 -28.10 10.60 -2.22
C LYS A 66 -27.61 9.99 -3.52
N LYS A 67 -27.88 10.63 -4.65
CA LYS A 67 -27.30 10.23 -5.93
C LYS A 67 -25.81 10.54 -5.97
N VAL A 68 -25.05 9.64 -6.59
CA VAL A 68 -23.59 9.73 -6.67
C VAL A 68 -23.20 10.58 -7.87
N THR A 69 -22.30 11.53 -7.65
CA THR A 69 -21.75 12.30 -8.77
C THR A 69 -20.77 11.45 -9.60
N THR A 70 -20.50 11.86 -10.81
CA THR A 70 -19.53 11.21 -11.70
C THR A 70 -18.14 11.14 -11.04
N GLY A 71 -17.71 12.23 -10.40
CA GLY A 71 -16.45 12.26 -9.66
C GLY A 71 -16.39 11.26 -8.49
N GLU A 72 -17.47 11.20 -7.69
CA GLU A 72 -17.58 10.23 -6.59
C GLU A 72 -17.54 8.78 -7.11
N ALA A 73 -18.29 8.47 -8.17
CA ALA A 73 -18.33 7.12 -8.75
C ALA A 73 -16.98 6.69 -9.36
N LEU A 74 -16.29 7.58 -10.08
CA LEU A 74 -14.95 7.33 -10.60
C LEU A 74 -13.99 6.93 -9.48
N LYS A 75 -13.92 7.71 -8.38
CA LYS A 75 -13.08 7.41 -7.22
C LYS A 75 -13.43 6.05 -6.64
N MET A 76 -14.70 5.81 -6.32
CA MET A 76 -15.16 4.58 -5.67
C MET A 76 -14.83 3.33 -6.50
N ILE A 77 -15.14 3.34 -7.80
CA ILE A 77 -14.93 2.18 -8.69
C ILE A 77 -13.45 1.92 -8.91
N LEU A 78 -12.64 2.95 -9.19
CA LEU A 78 -11.22 2.76 -9.47
C LEU A 78 -10.44 2.31 -8.24
N LEU A 79 -10.72 2.86 -7.06
CA LEU A 79 -10.09 2.39 -5.82
C LEU A 79 -10.51 0.95 -5.49
N ALA A 80 -11.80 0.65 -5.62
CA ALA A 80 -12.29 -0.72 -5.44
C ALA A 80 -11.69 -1.69 -6.46
N ALA A 81 -11.46 -1.28 -7.70
CA ALA A 81 -10.77 -2.08 -8.71
C ALA A 81 -9.23 -2.13 -8.53
N GLY A 82 -8.64 -1.49 -7.52
CA GLY A 82 -7.22 -1.58 -7.17
C GLY A 82 -6.30 -0.61 -7.84
N TYR A 83 -6.87 0.36 -8.50
CA TYR A 83 -6.05 1.40 -9.09
C TYR A 83 -5.62 2.41 -8.03
N PRO A 84 -4.41 2.95 -8.14
CA PRO A 84 -3.91 3.96 -7.20
C PRO A 84 -4.70 5.25 -7.29
N GLU A 85 -4.73 5.99 -6.20
CA GLU A 85 -5.26 7.35 -6.21
C GLU A 85 -4.43 8.22 -7.15
N PRO A 86 -5.02 8.82 -8.20
CA PRO A 86 -4.28 9.65 -9.13
C PRO A 86 -3.92 11.00 -8.51
N GLU A 87 -2.90 11.67 -9.04
CA GLU A 87 -2.51 13.01 -8.62
C GLU A 87 -3.68 14.01 -8.73
N PRO A 88 -3.89 14.87 -7.75
CA PRO A 88 -4.94 15.88 -7.78
C PRO A 88 -4.75 16.85 -8.94
N ALA A 89 -5.79 17.09 -9.72
CA ALA A 89 -5.76 18.09 -10.79
C ALA A 89 -6.35 19.43 -10.32
N ALA A 90 -5.74 20.54 -10.71
CA ALA A 90 -6.12 21.88 -10.24
C ALA A 90 -7.56 22.30 -10.60
N SER A 91 -8.17 21.73 -11.64
CA SER A 91 -9.50 22.12 -12.14
C SER A 91 -10.67 21.52 -11.35
N HIS A 92 -10.50 20.30 -10.81
CA HIS A 92 -11.51 19.58 -10.05
C HIS A 92 -10.86 18.39 -9.34
N TRP A 93 -11.24 18.11 -8.09
CA TRP A 93 -10.64 17.05 -7.27
C TRP A 93 -10.69 15.65 -7.93
N ALA A 94 -11.75 15.33 -8.68
CA ALA A 94 -11.91 14.07 -9.38
C ALA A 94 -11.36 14.05 -10.81
N ARG A 95 -10.77 15.15 -11.31
CA ARG A 95 -10.24 15.23 -12.67
C ARG A 95 -9.12 14.23 -12.92
N GLY A 96 -8.28 13.97 -11.92
CA GLY A 96 -7.24 12.93 -11.97
C GLY A 96 -7.81 11.55 -12.28
N TYR A 97 -8.89 11.16 -11.59
CA TYR A 97 -9.58 9.88 -11.81
C TYR A 97 -10.19 9.77 -13.22
N LEU A 98 -10.78 10.86 -13.76
CA LEU A 98 -11.29 10.86 -15.11
C LEU A 98 -10.18 10.72 -16.16
N ASN A 99 -9.10 11.47 -15.99
CA ASN A 99 -7.94 11.39 -16.90
C ASN A 99 -7.38 9.97 -16.90
N PHE A 100 -7.19 9.39 -15.71
CA PHE A 100 -6.75 8.02 -15.56
C PHE A 100 -7.68 7.02 -16.27
N ALA A 101 -9.00 7.12 -16.06
CA ALA A 101 -9.96 6.23 -16.72
C ALA A 101 -9.93 6.33 -18.24
N ILE A 102 -9.69 7.53 -18.80
CA ILE A 102 -9.54 7.74 -20.24
C ILE A 102 -8.20 7.19 -20.75
N GLU A 103 -7.11 7.42 -20.04
CA GLU A 103 -5.77 6.94 -20.40
C GLU A 103 -5.68 5.42 -20.38
N GLN A 104 -6.37 4.77 -19.44
CA GLN A 104 -6.47 3.31 -19.38
C GLN A 104 -7.49 2.74 -20.40
N GLY A 105 -8.23 3.58 -21.12
CA GLY A 105 -9.26 3.15 -22.07
C GLY A 105 -10.55 2.65 -21.43
N PHE A 106 -10.76 2.87 -20.13
CA PHE A 106 -11.99 2.46 -19.43
C PHE A 106 -13.19 3.32 -19.83
N LEU A 107 -12.93 4.56 -20.14
CA LEU A 107 -13.86 5.51 -20.74
C LEU A 107 -13.24 6.15 -21.98
N THR A 108 -14.07 6.58 -22.91
CA THR A 108 -13.60 7.27 -24.11
C THR A 108 -13.74 8.79 -23.96
N ARG A 109 -12.97 9.56 -24.74
CA ARG A 109 -13.09 11.02 -24.80
C ARG A 109 -14.40 11.51 -25.41
N TYR A 110 -15.18 10.60 -25.96
CA TYR A 110 -16.46 10.90 -26.61
C TYR A 110 -17.64 10.79 -25.65
N GLU A 111 -17.45 10.19 -24.46
CA GLU A 111 -18.44 10.31 -23.41
C GLU A 111 -18.45 11.76 -22.94
N ASP A 112 -19.62 12.38 -22.93
CA ASP A 112 -19.81 13.75 -22.44
C ASP A 112 -19.72 13.79 -20.90
N ILE A 113 -18.48 13.73 -20.40
CA ILE A 113 -18.15 13.87 -18.97
C ILE A 113 -17.47 15.24 -18.78
N SER A 114 -18.15 16.29 -19.22
CA SER A 114 -17.67 17.66 -19.06
C SER A 114 -17.80 18.16 -17.60
N ASP A 115 -18.82 17.67 -16.90
CA ASP A 115 -19.14 18.03 -15.51
C ASP A 115 -19.05 16.80 -14.60
N LEU A 116 -18.13 16.84 -13.65
CA LEU A 116 -17.89 15.77 -12.68
C LEU A 116 -18.85 15.80 -11.47
N ASP A 117 -19.61 16.88 -11.32
CA ASP A 117 -20.61 17.06 -10.26
C ASP A 117 -22.03 16.59 -10.65
N VAL A 118 -22.24 16.21 -11.93
CA VAL A 118 -23.51 15.61 -12.35
C VAL A 118 -23.63 14.15 -11.87
N ASN A 119 -24.85 13.72 -11.62
CA ASN A 119 -25.15 12.35 -11.19
C ASN A 119 -24.79 11.33 -12.28
N MET A 120 -23.99 10.32 -11.92
CA MET A 120 -23.61 9.26 -12.84
C MET A 120 -24.74 8.29 -13.12
N THR A 121 -24.91 7.90 -14.38
CA THR A 121 -25.92 6.91 -14.78
C THR A 121 -25.44 5.50 -14.51
N ARG A 122 -26.39 4.56 -14.30
CA ARG A 122 -26.07 3.15 -14.08
C ARG A 122 -25.38 2.51 -15.29
N SER A 123 -25.67 2.97 -16.53
CA SER A 123 -24.97 2.49 -17.73
C SER A 123 -23.51 2.90 -17.75
N LEU A 124 -23.20 4.13 -17.34
CA LEU A 124 -21.82 4.62 -17.30
C LEU A 124 -21.02 3.97 -16.16
N VAL A 125 -21.67 3.72 -15.01
CA VAL A 125 -21.10 2.88 -13.92
C VAL A 125 -20.74 1.50 -14.45
N ALA A 126 -21.65 0.85 -15.20
CA ALA A 126 -21.40 -0.48 -15.74
C ALA A 126 -20.22 -0.48 -16.72
N LYS A 127 -20.15 0.49 -17.62
CA LYS A 127 -19.06 0.60 -18.57
C LYS A 127 -17.73 0.79 -17.89
N LEU A 128 -17.64 1.73 -16.95
CA LEU A 128 -16.42 1.97 -16.18
C LEU A 128 -15.97 0.74 -15.40
N ALA A 129 -16.90 0.10 -14.69
CA ALA A 129 -16.61 -1.07 -13.85
C ALA A 129 -16.17 -2.28 -14.69
N ALA A 130 -16.89 -2.62 -15.77
CA ALA A 130 -16.54 -3.74 -16.63
C ALA A 130 -15.15 -3.56 -17.27
N ASN A 131 -14.86 -2.36 -17.78
CA ASN A 131 -13.56 -2.06 -18.38
C ASN A 131 -12.43 -2.03 -17.33
N ALA A 132 -12.67 -1.46 -16.15
CA ALA A 132 -11.70 -1.44 -15.07
C ALA A 132 -11.34 -2.85 -14.55
N LEU A 133 -12.28 -3.79 -14.64
CA LEU A 133 -12.06 -5.19 -14.30
C LEU A 133 -11.54 -6.03 -15.47
N GLY A 134 -11.41 -5.46 -16.68
CA GLY A 134 -11.00 -6.18 -17.87
C GLY A 134 -11.99 -7.26 -18.31
N LEU A 135 -13.28 -7.11 -17.98
CA LEU A 135 -14.30 -8.06 -18.35
C LEU A 135 -14.58 -7.99 -19.86
N SER A 136 -14.63 -9.15 -20.50
CA SER A 136 -14.98 -9.27 -21.91
C SER A 136 -16.48 -9.40 -22.10
N ASP A 137 -16.96 -9.02 -23.30
CA ASP A 137 -18.33 -9.28 -23.72
C ASP A 137 -18.64 -10.77 -23.62
N PRO A 138 -19.66 -11.19 -22.83
CA PRO A 138 -19.98 -12.60 -22.63
C PRO A 138 -20.65 -13.24 -23.88
N GLY A 139 -21.03 -12.44 -24.87
CA GLY A 139 -21.73 -12.91 -26.07
C GLY A 139 -23.14 -13.45 -25.80
N THR A 140 -23.64 -13.31 -24.60
CA THR A 140 -25.01 -13.68 -24.18
C THR A 140 -25.71 -12.42 -23.70
N TYR A 141 -26.94 -12.21 -24.17
CA TYR A 141 -27.73 -11.00 -23.93
C TYR A 141 -29.16 -11.35 -23.53
N GLY A 142 -29.86 -10.37 -22.99
CA GLY A 142 -31.26 -10.53 -22.61
C GLY A 142 -31.48 -10.92 -21.16
N THR A 143 -30.47 -10.74 -20.30
CA THR A 143 -30.61 -10.89 -18.84
C THR A 143 -31.60 -9.84 -18.29
N PHE A 144 -31.61 -8.65 -18.88
CA PHE A 144 -32.50 -7.55 -18.49
C PHE A 144 -33.40 -7.14 -19.65
N THR A 145 -34.63 -6.74 -19.32
CA THR A 145 -35.65 -6.39 -20.33
C THR A 145 -35.46 -5.02 -20.98
N ASP A 146 -34.60 -4.19 -20.44
CA ASP A 146 -34.42 -2.76 -20.81
C ASP A 146 -32.98 -2.41 -21.26
N THR A 147 -32.11 -3.40 -21.43
CA THR A 147 -30.76 -3.19 -21.94
C THR A 147 -30.13 -4.47 -22.46
N ASP A 148 -29.39 -4.36 -23.56
CA ASP A 148 -28.49 -5.38 -24.14
C ASP A 148 -27.02 -4.91 -24.09
N SER A 149 -26.69 -4.09 -23.10
CA SER A 149 -25.33 -3.55 -22.97
C SER A 149 -24.32 -4.65 -22.63
N PRO A 150 -23.28 -4.86 -23.43
CA PRO A 150 -22.25 -5.88 -23.15
C PRO A 150 -21.57 -5.67 -21.79
N TYR A 151 -21.45 -4.42 -21.33
CA TYR A 151 -20.88 -4.11 -20.03
C TYR A 151 -21.77 -4.55 -18.87
N VAL A 152 -23.09 -4.39 -19.02
CA VAL A 152 -24.06 -4.82 -18.02
C VAL A 152 -24.13 -6.34 -17.96
N GLU A 153 -24.17 -7.00 -19.12
CA GLU A 153 -24.16 -8.46 -19.21
C GLU A 153 -22.87 -9.07 -18.66
N ALA A 154 -21.70 -8.46 -18.94
CA ALA A 154 -20.42 -8.89 -18.38
C ALA A 154 -20.38 -8.80 -16.85
N LEU A 155 -20.87 -7.70 -16.27
CA LEU A 155 -20.95 -7.54 -14.82
C LEU A 155 -21.98 -8.47 -14.18
N CYS A 156 -23.07 -8.79 -14.88
CA CYS A 156 -24.05 -9.74 -14.40
C CYS A 156 -23.46 -11.16 -14.40
N ALA A 157 -22.78 -11.56 -15.47
CA ALA A 157 -22.07 -12.83 -15.56
C ALA A 157 -20.98 -12.98 -14.48
N ALA A 158 -20.33 -11.87 -14.10
CA ALA A 158 -19.35 -11.81 -13.02
C ALA A 158 -19.98 -11.70 -11.62
N GLY A 159 -21.32 -11.73 -11.49
CA GLY A 159 -22.02 -11.63 -10.19
C GLY A 159 -21.96 -10.24 -9.52
N ILE A 160 -21.51 -9.22 -10.24
CA ILE A 160 -21.32 -7.87 -9.68
C ILE A 160 -22.63 -7.06 -9.69
N VAL A 161 -23.49 -7.27 -10.66
CA VAL A 161 -24.81 -6.64 -10.75
C VAL A 161 -25.91 -7.68 -10.91
N GLY A 162 -27.10 -7.41 -10.32
CA GLY A 162 -28.27 -8.33 -10.39
C GLY A 162 -29.56 -7.66 -10.86
N GLY A 163 -29.54 -6.36 -11.18
CA GLY A 163 -30.75 -5.63 -11.59
C GLY A 163 -31.81 -5.47 -10.50
N TYR A 164 -33.03 -5.23 -10.95
CA TYR A 164 -34.22 -5.06 -10.07
C TYR A 164 -35.15 -6.25 -10.15
N PRO A 165 -36.04 -6.45 -9.13
CA PRO A 165 -36.97 -7.58 -9.10
C PRO A 165 -37.93 -7.64 -10.28
N ASP A 166 -38.14 -6.53 -11.00
CA ASP A 166 -38.97 -6.43 -12.21
C ASP A 166 -38.26 -6.86 -13.50
N GLY A 167 -37.05 -7.38 -13.39
CA GLY A 167 -36.25 -7.82 -14.53
C GLY A 167 -35.57 -6.68 -15.30
N THR A 168 -35.54 -5.46 -14.76
CA THR A 168 -34.90 -4.31 -15.39
C THR A 168 -33.53 -4.00 -14.78
N TYR A 169 -32.64 -3.36 -15.54
CA TYR A 169 -31.37 -2.79 -15.06
C TYR A 169 -31.45 -1.29 -14.81
N ARG A 170 -32.33 -0.59 -15.52
CA ARG A 170 -32.53 0.86 -15.52
C ARG A 170 -31.28 1.65 -15.91
N PRO A 171 -30.72 1.44 -17.10
CA PRO A 171 -29.42 1.98 -17.52
C PRO A 171 -29.34 3.50 -17.46
N GLY A 172 -30.42 4.21 -17.78
CA GLY A 172 -30.49 5.69 -17.76
C GLY A 172 -30.73 6.30 -16.36
N ALA A 173 -31.02 5.50 -15.35
CA ALA A 173 -31.24 6.01 -13.99
C ALA A 173 -29.93 6.41 -13.31
N SER A 174 -29.97 7.48 -12.51
CA SER A 174 -28.87 7.84 -11.61
C SER A 174 -28.79 6.86 -10.45
N ILE A 175 -27.58 6.43 -10.07
CA ILE A 175 -27.34 5.49 -8.99
C ILE A 175 -27.26 6.20 -7.63
N SER A 176 -27.76 5.60 -6.56
CA SER A 176 -27.61 6.09 -5.19
C SER A 176 -26.30 5.61 -4.56
N ARG A 177 -25.89 6.25 -3.45
CA ARG A 177 -24.67 5.87 -2.69
C ARG A 177 -24.78 4.46 -2.11
N ALA A 178 -25.97 4.03 -1.68
CA ALA A 178 -26.18 2.66 -1.23
C ALA A 178 -26.10 1.64 -2.37
N GLU A 179 -26.71 1.93 -3.53
CA GLU A 179 -26.68 1.05 -4.69
C GLU A 179 -25.25 0.90 -5.26
N ILE A 180 -24.49 1.99 -5.35
CA ILE A 180 -23.11 1.91 -5.84
C ILE A 180 -22.21 1.22 -4.82
N ALA A 181 -22.43 1.37 -3.51
CA ALA A 181 -21.66 0.66 -2.49
C ALA A 181 -21.76 -0.85 -2.67
N ALA A 182 -22.95 -1.39 -2.94
CA ALA A 182 -23.12 -2.82 -3.20
C ALA A 182 -22.36 -3.30 -4.45
N ILE A 183 -22.31 -2.49 -5.52
CA ILE A 183 -21.53 -2.79 -6.72
C ILE A 183 -20.03 -2.72 -6.43
N VAL A 184 -19.61 -1.64 -5.79
CA VAL A 184 -18.21 -1.36 -5.45
C VAL A 184 -17.64 -2.39 -4.46
N ASN A 185 -18.46 -2.85 -3.50
CA ASN A 185 -18.03 -3.91 -2.59
C ASN A 185 -17.82 -5.24 -3.33
N ARG A 186 -18.71 -5.62 -4.26
CA ARG A 186 -18.50 -6.81 -5.09
C ARG A 186 -17.28 -6.69 -6.01
N ILE A 187 -17.01 -5.48 -6.55
CA ILE A 187 -15.76 -5.19 -7.27
C ILE A 187 -14.56 -5.34 -6.34
N TYR A 188 -14.65 -4.81 -5.13
CA TYR A 188 -13.58 -4.90 -4.12
C TYR A 188 -13.31 -6.35 -3.74
N GLN A 189 -14.35 -7.14 -3.51
CA GLN A 189 -14.26 -8.57 -3.20
C GLN A 189 -13.81 -9.41 -4.40
N SER A 190 -14.18 -9.05 -5.64
CA SER A 190 -13.75 -9.78 -6.84
C SER A 190 -12.26 -9.61 -7.17
N ARG A 191 -11.57 -8.67 -6.53
CA ARG A 191 -10.10 -8.49 -6.62
C ARG A 191 -9.34 -9.50 -5.79
N GLU A 192 -9.93 -10.00 -4.73
CA GLU A 192 -9.43 -11.14 -4.02
C GLU A 192 -9.46 -12.34 -4.98
N PRO A 193 -8.41 -13.16 -5.07
CA PRO A 193 -8.54 -14.43 -5.72
C PRO A 193 -9.70 -15.15 -5.04
N SER A 194 -10.79 -15.35 -5.76
CA SER A 194 -11.94 -16.08 -5.26
C SER A 194 -11.49 -17.49 -4.94
N LEU A 195 -11.09 -17.72 -3.71
CA LEU A 195 -11.10 -19.06 -3.16
C LEU A 195 -12.57 -19.48 -3.16
N PRO A 196 -12.89 -20.66 -3.71
CA PRO A 196 -14.28 -21.10 -3.78
C PRO A 196 -14.92 -21.06 -2.38
N ALA A 197 -16.11 -20.48 -2.28
CA ALA A 197 -16.90 -20.43 -1.07
C ALA A 197 -17.52 -21.82 -0.77
N ASP A 198 -16.71 -22.86 -0.81
CA ASP A 198 -17.07 -24.17 -0.28
C ASP A 198 -16.36 -24.31 1.07
N ASN A 199 -17.18 -24.54 2.10
CA ASN A 199 -16.82 -24.73 3.49
C ASN A 199 -15.99 -26.00 3.76
N ASP A 200 -15.40 -26.57 2.73
CA ASP A 200 -14.35 -27.58 2.77
C ASP A 200 -13.18 -26.97 1.99
N THR A 201 -12.47 -26.03 2.64
CA THR A 201 -11.27 -25.42 2.08
C THR A 201 -10.25 -26.52 1.90
N ASP A 202 -10.19 -27.03 0.66
CA ASP A 202 -9.17 -27.97 0.19
C ASP A 202 -7.84 -27.22 0.07
N LEU A 203 -7.40 -26.62 1.20
CA LEU A 203 -6.03 -26.16 1.43
C LEU A 203 -5.12 -27.35 1.76
N ASP A 204 -5.49 -28.56 1.32
CA ASP A 204 -4.66 -29.77 1.34
C ASP A 204 -3.63 -29.80 0.20
N ILE A 205 -3.48 -28.68 -0.51
CA ILE A 205 -2.37 -28.54 -1.47
C ILE A 205 -1.06 -28.42 -0.68
N ASP A 206 -0.10 -29.24 -1.02
CA ASP A 206 1.27 -29.08 -0.52
C ASP A 206 1.79 -27.70 -0.98
N PRO A 207 2.16 -26.78 -0.08
CA PRO A 207 2.67 -25.45 -0.44
C PRO A 207 3.82 -25.50 -1.46
N SER A 208 4.61 -26.58 -1.48
CA SER A 208 5.71 -26.78 -2.42
C SER A 208 5.27 -26.95 -3.87
N GLN A 209 3.98 -27.22 -4.13
CA GLN A 209 3.41 -27.29 -5.48
C GLN A 209 3.22 -25.90 -6.10
N ILE A 210 3.15 -24.85 -5.29
CA ILE A 210 3.09 -23.47 -5.76
C ILE A 210 4.52 -23.04 -6.13
N LYS A 211 4.83 -23.09 -7.43
CA LYS A 211 6.15 -22.74 -7.92
C LYS A 211 6.32 -21.22 -7.97
N LEU A 212 7.35 -20.77 -7.31
CA LEU A 212 7.79 -19.37 -7.27
C LEU A 212 9.23 -19.28 -7.81
N ARG A 213 9.60 -18.12 -8.31
CA ARG A 213 10.98 -17.73 -8.49
C ARG A 213 11.62 -17.28 -7.18
N THR A 214 10.81 -16.66 -6.30
CA THR A 214 11.19 -16.31 -4.94
C THR A 214 11.71 -17.53 -4.19
N THR A 215 12.91 -17.43 -3.63
CA THR A 215 13.56 -18.56 -2.97
C THR A 215 12.90 -18.91 -1.64
N GLU A 216 13.05 -20.18 -1.22
CA GLU A 216 12.58 -20.62 0.10
C GLU A 216 13.25 -19.86 1.26
N GLN A 217 14.49 -19.37 1.07
CA GLN A 217 15.18 -18.54 2.03
C GLN A 217 14.45 -17.20 2.23
N MET A 218 14.00 -16.57 1.15
CA MET A 218 13.21 -15.34 1.24
C MET A 218 11.83 -15.60 1.85
N ILE A 219 11.17 -16.68 1.48
CA ILE A 219 9.87 -17.05 2.07
C ILE A 219 10.02 -17.24 3.59
N ALA A 220 11.06 -17.94 4.03
CA ALA A 220 11.34 -18.12 5.47
C ALA A 220 11.62 -16.76 6.16
N LEU A 221 12.36 -15.87 5.51
CA LEU A 221 12.63 -14.54 6.04
C LEU A 221 11.35 -13.70 6.15
N LEU A 222 10.48 -13.71 5.14
CA LEU A 222 9.19 -13.03 5.18
C LEU A 222 8.33 -13.56 6.32
N LYS A 223 8.18 -14.88 6.45
CA LYS A 223 7.45 -15.51 7.55
C LYS A 223 7.96 -15.09 8.94
N SER A 224 9.28 -14.99 9.10
CA SER A 224 9.88 -14.56 10.36
C SER A 224 9.59 -13.09 10.70
N LYS A 225 9.47 -12.22 9.69
CA LYS A 225 9.20 -10.79 9.87
C LYS A 225 7.72 -10.49 10.10
N GLU A 226 6.83 -11.18 9.39
CA GLU A 226 5.38 -10.94 9.48
C GLU A 226 4.75 -11.64 10.70
N GLY A 227 5.28 -12.81 11.09
CA GLY A 227 4.72 -13.63 12.15
C GLY A 227 3.40 -14.30 11.75
N PHE A 228 3.18 -15.52 12.23
CA PHE A 228 1.97 -16.27 11.93
C PHE A 228 0.80 -15.85 12.84
N ARG A 229 -0.37 -15.60 12.25
CA ARG A 229 -1.63 -15.40 12.97
C ARG A 229 -2.71 -16.33 12.44
N ALA A 230 -3.14 -17.25 13.29
CA ALA A 230 -4.11 -18.29 12.93
C ALA A 230 -5.53 -17.76 12.67
N THR A 231 -5.89 -16.61 13.24
CA THR A 231 -7.24 -16.03 13.15
C THR A 231 -7.17 -14.65 12.49
N ALA A 232 -8.24 -14.29 11.80
CA ALA A 232 -8.36 -12.99 11.18
C ALA A 232 -8.20 -11.86 12.22
N TYR A 233 -7.43 -10.83 11.90
CA TYR A 233 -7.20 -9.65 12.72
C TYR A 233 -7.27 -8.40 11.86
N TRP A 234 -7.68 -7.31 12.47
CA TRP A 234 -7.70 -6.03 11.80
C TRP A 234 -6.28 -5.44 11.69
N ASP A 235 -5.86 -5.11 10.45
CA ASP A 235 -4.56 -4.55 10.17
C ASP A 235 -4.72 -3.21 9.43
N TYR A 236 -4.76 -2.12 10.18
CA TYR A 236 -4.90 -0.71 9.75
C TYR A 236 -6.02 -0.43 8.74
N SER A 237 -6.18 -1.22 7.69
CA SER A 237 -7.10 -0.95 6.59
C SER A 237 -7.91 -2.17 6.13
N GLN A 238 -7.60 -3.35 6.64
CA GLN A 238 -8.22 -4.61 6.21
C GLN A 238 -8.10 -5.69 7.29
N TYR A 239 -8.93 -6.74 7.19
CA TYR A 239 -8.64 -7.96 7.92
C TYR A 239 -7.52 -8.73 7.23
N SER A 240 -6.59 -9.23 8.03
CA SER A 240 -5.46 -10.04 7.58
C SER A 240 -5.41 -11.35 8.38
N ILE A 241 -4.87 -12.40 7.78
CA ILE A 241 -4.70 -13.72 8.40
C ILE A 241 -3.36 -14.32 7.96
N GLY A 242 -2.90 -15.32 8.66
CA GLY A 242 -1.66 -16.02 8.33
C GLY A 242 -0.45 -15.11 8.47
N TYR A 243 0.24 -14.85 7.39
CA TYR A 243 1.40 -13.98 7.28
C TYR A 243 1.06 -12.60 6.68
N GLY A 244 -0.15 -12.10 6.89
CA GLY A 244 -0.59 -10.80 6.38
C GLY A 244 -1.43 -10.87 5.11
N SER A 245 -1.94 -12.06 4.76
CA SER A 245 -2.87 -12.23 3.64
C SER A 245 -4.20 -11.57 3.96
N ALA A 246 -4.70 -10.75 3.03
CA ALA A 246 -5.98 -10.10 3.18
C ALA A 246 -7.12 -11.13 3.26
N CYS A 247 -8.09 -10.89 4.12
CA CYS A 247 -9.28 -11.73 4.25
C CYS A 247 -10.48 -10.89 4.70
N THR A 248 -11.66 -11.48 4.66
CA THR A 248 -12.82 -10.93 5.37
C THR A 248 -12.85 -11.39 6.82
N LYS A 249 -13.59 -10.69 7.68
CA LYS A 249 -13.65 -10.98 9.12
C LYS A 249 -14.06 -12.44 9.43
N ASP A 250 -15.00 -12.98 8.66
CA ASP A 250 -15.63 -14.26 8.90
C ASP A 250 -15.25 -15.34 7.86
N GLU A 251 -14.28 -15.07 7.00
CA GLU A 251 -13.83 -15.97 5.93
C GLU A 251 -13.23 -17.27 6.47
N TYR A 252 -12.50 -17.17 7.57
CA TYR A 252 -11.89 -18.31 8.25
C TYR A 252 -12.39 -18.42 9.70
N PRO A 253 -13.67 -18.81 9.92
CA PRO A 253 -14.28 -18.78 11.25
C PRO A 253 -13.60 -19.70 12.26
N ASN A 254 -12.91 -20.73 11.80
CA ASN A 254 -12.14 -21.67 12.64
C ASN A 254 -10.63 -21.34 12.64
N GLY A 255 -10.23 -20.25 12.00
CA GLY A 255 -8.83 -19.93 11.75
C GLY A 255 -8.20 -20.80 10.67
N ILE A 256 -6.89 -20.63 10.47
CA ILE A 256 -6.08 -21.38 9.52
C ILE A 256 -4.87 -22.00 10.18
N THR A 257 -4.33 -23.08 9.60
CA THR A 257 -3.07 -23.69 9.98
C THR A 257 -1.90 -22.88 9.38
N GLU A 258 -0.68 -23.14 9.87
CA GLU A 258 0.52 -22.52 9.32
C GLU A 258 0.79 -22.97 7.86
N ALA A 259 0.44 -24.21 7.52
CA ALA A 259 0.52 -24.72 6.15
C ALA A 259 -0.44 -23.97 5.20
N GLN A 260 -1.67 -23.72 5.66
CA GLN A 260 -2.64 -22.92 4.91
C GLN A 260 -2.18 -21.45 4.75
N ALA A 261 -1.59 -20.88 5.80
CA ALA A 261 -1.00 -19.54 5.71
C ALA A 261 0.20 -19.48 4.72
N ASP A 262 0.96 -20.57 4.60
CA ASP A 262 2.04 -20.67 3.61
C ASP A 262 1.49 -20.69 2.18
N ILE A 263 0.39 -21.39 1.94
CA ILE A 263 -0.29 -21.38 0.64
C ILE A 263 -0.72 -19.96 0.28
N LEU A 264 -1.44 -19.27 1.18
CA LEU A 264 -1.90 -17.89 0.97
C LEU A 264 -0.74 -16.92 0.71
N LEU A 265 0.36 -17.05 1.45
CA LEU A 265 1.56 -16.24 1.23
C LEU A 265 2.13 -16.48 -0.18
N ARG A 266 2.28 -17.74 -0.59
CA ARG A 266 2.84 -18.08 -1.91
C ARG A 266 1.97 -17.59 -3.06
N GLU A 267 0.65 -17.69 -2.96
CA GLU A 267 -0.29 -17.14 -3.94
C GLU A 267 -0.14 -15.61 -4.07
N MET A 268 -0.04 -14.91 -2.94
CA MET A 268 0.21 -13.47 -2.94
C MET A 268 1.56 -13.14 -3.61
N LEU A 269 2.62 -13.90 -3.30
CA LEU A 269 3.93 -13.72 -3.91
C LEU A 269 3.89 -13.94 -5.43
N GLN A 270 3.14 -14.92 -5.96
CA GLN A 270 2.94 -15.08 -7.41
C GLN A 270 2.36 -13.81 -8.06
N GLY A 271 1.45 -13.12 -7.38
CA GLY A 271 0.89 -11.85 -7.85
C GLY A 271 1.95 -10.74 -7.94
N PHE A 272 2.88 -10.69 -6.98
CA PHE A 272 3.99 -9.74 -7.00
C PHE A 272 5.06 -10.12 -8.03
N GLU A 273 5.38 -11.40 -8.18
CA GLU A 273 6.30 -11.91 -9.20
C GLU A 273 5.86 -11.52 -10.61
N LYS A 274 4.58 -11.71 -10.95
CA LYS A 274 4.04 -11.30 -12.27
C LYS A 274 4.27 -9.81 -12.55
N LYS A 275 4.12 -8.95 -11.56
CA LYS A 275 4.35 -7.50 -11.70
C LYS A 275 5.83 -7.16 -11.84
N LEU A 276 6.68 -7.79 -11.02
CA LEU A 276 8.12 -7.60 -11.07
C LEU A 276 8.70 -8.15 -12.38
N ASP A 277 8.31 -9.34 -12.79
CA ASP A 277 8.77 -9.95 -14.05
C ASP A 277 8.40 -9.08 -15.27
N LYS A 278 7.17 -8.54 -15.28
CA LYS A 278 6.75 -7.59 -16.31
C LYS A 278 7.66 -6.35 -16.34
N PHE A 279 7.92 -5.74 -15.18
CA PHE A 279 8.81 -4.58 -15.06
C PHE A 279 10.23 -4.91 -15.56
N LEU A 280 10.78 -6.05 -15.16
CA LEU A 280 12.12 -6.49 -15.56
C LEU A 280 12.20 -6.74 -17.08
N GLN A 281 11.19 -7.42 -17.64
CA GLN A 281 11.12 -7.72 -19.07
C GLN A 281 11.00 -6.45 -19.92
N GLU A 282 10.11 -5.54 -19.55
CA GLU A 282 9.88 -4.27 -20.28
C GLU A 282 11.11 -3.36 -20.28
N ASN A 283 11.99 -3.49 -19.28
CA ASN A 283 13.19 -2.66 -19.14
C ASN A 283 14.50 -3.41 -19.39
N TYR A 284 14.43 -4.67 -19.87
CA TYR A 284 15.60 -5.52 -20.18
C TYR A 284 16.55 -5.72 -19.00
N ILE A 285 15.99 -5.81 -17.78
CA ILE A 285 16.75 -5.97 -16.55
C ILE A 285 16.91 -7.44 -16.21
N THR A 286 18.13 -7.86 -15.94
CA THR A 286 18.44 -9.20 -15.43
C THR A 286 18.94 -9.12 -14.00
N LEU A 287 18.33 -9.89 -13.10
CA LEU A 287 18.66 -9.94 -11.69
C LEU A 287 19.10 -11.34 -11.27
N ARG A 288 20.03 -11.41 -10.32
CA ARG A 288 20.32 -12.62 -9.56
C ARG A 288 19.14 -12.92 -8.63
N ASP A 289 19.05 -14.17 -8.14
CA ASP A 289 17.92 -14.59 -7.31
C ASP A 289 17.82 -13.78 -6.01
N ASN A 290 18.94 -13.51 -5.33
CA ASN A 290 18.94 -12.67 -4.14
C ASN A 290 18.49 -11.22 -4.40
N GLN A 291 18.78 -10.67 -5.57
CA GLN A 291 18.33 -9.33 -5.97
C GLN A 291 16.82 -9.33 -6.23
N TYR A 292 16.34 -10.39 -6.90
CA TYR A 292 14.93 -10.61 -7.15
C TYR A 292 14.15 -10.74 -5.82
N ASP A 293 14.63 -11.57 -4.91
CA ASP A 293 14.07 -11.82 -3.59
C ASP A 293 13.94 -10.53 -2.77
N ALA A 294 14.98 -9.71 -2.74
CA ALA A 294 14.95 -8.43 -2.03
C ALA A 294 13.86 -7.49 -2.57
N LEU A 295 13.69 -7.44 -3.91
CA LEU A 295 12.64 -6.64 -4.54
C LEU A 295 11.24 -7.22 -4.32
N ILE A 296 11.10 -8.53 -4.21
CA ILE A 296 9.86 -9.17 -3.81
C ILE A 296 9.52 -8.82 -2.36
N SER A 297 10.48 -8.88 -1.42
CA SER A 297 10.26 -8.45 -0.03
C SER A 297 9.84 -6.98 0.05
N LEU A 298 10.51 -6.10 -0.67
CA LEU A 298 10.15 -4.70 -0.77
C LEU A 298 8.73 -4.53 -1.32
N THR A 299 8.41 -5.21 -2.44
CA THR A 299 7.08 -5.14 -3.09
C THR A 299 5.98 -5.67 -2.18
N TYR A 300 6.25 -6.73 -1.44
CA TYR A 300 5.34 -7.28 -0.44
C TYR A 300 4.95 -6.23 0.61
N ASN A 301 5.91 -5.45 1.09
CA ASN A 301 5.69 -4.47 2.16
C ASN A 301 5.07 -3.14 1.68
N ILE A 302 5.50 -2.62 0.52
CA ILE A 302 5.11 -1.28 0.06
C ILE A 302 4.26 -1.30 -1.23
N GLY A 303 3.95 -2.48 -1.76
CA GLY A 303 3.28 -2.63 -3.06
C GLY A 303 4.21 -2.40 -4.24
N SER A 304 3.67 -2.54 -5.45
CA SER A 304 4.42 -2.45 -6.72
C SER A 304 4.60 -1.02 -7.26
N GLY A 305 4.13 -0.01 -6.53
CA GLY A 305 4.16 1.39 -6.97
C GLY A 305 5.55 1.94 -7.28
N TRP A 306 6.59 1.46 -6.59
CA TRP A 306 7.97 1.86 -6.79
C TRP A 306 8.50 1.57 -8.21
N MET A 307 7.91 0.59 -8.94
CA MET A 307 8.34 0.19 -10.28
C MET A 307 8.03 1.25 -11.36
N LYS A 308 7.12 2.19 -11.09
CA LYS A 308 6.73 3.23 -12.06
C LYS A 308 7.79 4.34 -12.16
N GLU A 309 7.83 5.22 -11.17
CA GLU A 309 8.71 6.40 -11.15
C GLU A 309 9.35 6.52 -9.75
N SER A 310 10.49 5.86 -9.57
CA SER A 310 11.26 5.96 -8.33
C SER A 310 12.76 6.00 -8.63
N ALA A 311 13.55 6.48 -7.67
CA ALA A 311 15.00 6.41 -7.74
C ALA A 311 15.47 4.97 -7.93
N LEU A 312 14.87 4.01 -7.21
CA LEU A 312 15.20 2.59 -7.34
C LEU A 312 14.93 2.06 -8.76
N ALA A 313 13.74 2.34 -9.32
CA ALA A 313 13.43 1.94 -10.69
C ALA A 313 14.41 2.55 -11.70
N THR A 314 14.81 3.81 -11.51
CA THR A 314 15.78 4.49 -12.37
C THR A 314 17.17 3.85 -12.28
N LEU A 315 17.65 3.55 -11.08
CA LEU A 315 18.95 2.89 -10.88
C LEU A 315 18.98 1.50 -11.53
N LEU A 316 17.91 0.70 -11.34
CA LEU A 316 17.80 -0.63 -11.95
C LEU A 316 17.78 -0.57 -13.48
N LYS A 317 17.08 0.40 -14.08
CA LYS A 317 17.05 0.63 -15.54
C LYS A 317 18.41 1.04 -16.09
N ASN A 318 19.16 1.86 -15.34
CA ASN A 318 20.49 2.31 -15.75
C ASN A 318 21.54 1.21 -15.61
N GLY A 319 21.34 0.24 -14.71
CA GLY A 319 22.22 -0.91 -14.51
C GLY A 319 23.58 -0.58 -13.87
N THR A 320 23.81 0.68 -13.48
CA THR A 320 25.08 1.12 -12.86
C THR A 320 24.73 1.98 -11.63
N TYR A 321 25.18 1.56 -10.48
CA TYR A 321 24.99 2.24 -9.19
C TYR A 321 26.02 1.76 -8.16
N SER A 322 26.35 2.63 -7.23
CA SER A 322 27.11 2.26 -6.03
C SER A 322 26.22 1.57 -4.99
N ASN A 323 26.81 0.87 -4.03
CA ASN A 323 26.08 0.27 -2.91
C ASN A 323 25.28 1.32 -2.12
N ASN A 324 25.85 2.50 -1.89
CA ASN A 324 25.19 3.58 -1.14
C ASN A 324 23.99 4.18 -1.91
N GLU A 325 24.10 4.35 -3.24
CA GLU A 325 22.99 4.82 -4.07
C GLU A 325 21.83 3.83 -4.05
N LEU A 326 22.12 2.53 -4.24
CA LEU A 326 21.11 1.48 -4.16
C LEU A 326 20.50 1.41 -2.76
N ALA A 327 21.34 1.38 -1.71
CA ALA A 327 20.88 1.33 -0.33
C ALA A 327 19.94 2.50 0.00
N SER A 328 20.32 3.72 -0.40
CA SER A 328 19.47 4.89 -0.22
C SER A 328 18.17 4.80 -1.04
N ALA A 329 18.21 4.28 -2.26
CA ALA A 329 17.01 4.13 -3.10
C ALA A 329 16.01 3.09 -2.56
N ILE A 330 16.48 2.03 -1.89
CA ILE A 330 15.63 1.08 -1.15
C ILE A 330 15.22 1.69 0.19
N GLY A 331 16.16 2.32 0.89
CA GLY A 331 16.00 2.79 2.27
C GLY A 331 14.95 3.88 2.46
N ILE A 332 14.73 4.75 1.47
CA ILE A 332 13.73 5.84 1.56
C ILE A 332 12.29 5.34 1.82
N TRP A 333 12.00 4.07 1.58
CA TRP A 333 10.69 3.48 1.85
C TRP A 333 10.52 3.05 3.31
N CYS A 334 10.92 3.92 4.24
CA CYS A 334 10.87 3.70 5.68
C CYS A 334 9.93 4.66 6.42
N HIS A 335 9.02 5.30 5.70
CA HIS A 335 8.12 6.29 6.28
C HIS A 335 6.75 5.70 6.60
N VAL A 336 6.16 6.22 7.68
CA VAL A 336 4.76 6.02 8.04
C VAL A 336 4.03 7.36 8.06
N LYS A 337 2.75 7.36 7.67
CA LYS A 337 1.90 8.55 7.74
C LYS A 337 0.90 8.36 8.88
N SER A 338 0.96 9.21 9.89
CA SER A 338 0.03 9.21 11.02
C SER A 338 -0.48 10.63 11.25
N ASN A 339 -1.80 10.81 11.34
CA ASN A 339 -2.44 12.12 11.56
C ASN A 339 -1.99 13.22 10.57
N GLY A 340 -1.75 12.84 9.32
CA GLY A 340 -1.29 13.78 8.28
C GLY A 340 0.21 14.09 8.31
N VAL A 341 0.94 13.61 9.32
CA VAL A 341 2.40 13.79 9.43
C VAL A 341 3.12 12.54 8.93
N THR A 342 4.06 12.74 8.03
CA THR A 342 4.96 11.68 7.56
C THR A 342 6.22 11.67 8.41
N SER A 343 6.60 10.52 8.95
CA SER A 343 7.81 10.36 9.79
C SER A 343 8.55 9.07 9.47
N ILE A 344 9.85 9.06 9.69
CA ILE A 344 10.70 7.87 9.59
C ILE A 344 10.33 6.91 10.73
N HIS A 345 10.21 5.61 10.40
CA HIS A 345 9.89 4.56 11.34
C HIS A 345 11.07 3.58 11.48
N ASP A 346 11.62 3.44 12.68
CA ASP A 346 12.85 2.65 12.93
C ASP A 346 12.71 1.18 12.53
N GLY A 347 11.56 0.57 12.76
CA GLY A 347 11.29 -0.80 12.31
C GLY A 347 11.33 -0.96 10.79
N LEU A 348 10.88 0.07 10.04
CA LEU A 348 11.01 0.08 8.59
C LEU A 348 12.45 0.36 8.15
N VAL A 349 13.20 1.20 8.85
CA VAL A 349 14.64 1.39 8.62
C VAL A 349 15.37 0.05 8.73
N ALA A 350 15.16 -0.68 9.82
CA ALA A 350 15.77 -2.00 10.02
C ALA A 350 15.34 -3.01 8.93
N ARG A 351 14.07 -2.99 8.51
CA ARG A 351 13.59 -3.82 7.40
C ARG A 351 14.28 -3.49 6.10
N ARG A 352 14.43 -2.21 5.76
CA ARG A 352 15.15 -1.78 4.54
C ARG A 352 16.60 -2.21 4.56
N ILE A 353 17.32 -2.09 5.69
CA ILE A 353 18.72 -2.56 5.81
C ILE A 353 18.80 -4.07 5.57
N SER A 354 17.89 -4.86 6.13
CA SER A 354 17.83 -6.30 5.87
C SER A 354 17.60 -6.60 4.37
N GLU A 355 16.71 -5.89 3.69
CA GLU A 355 16.46 -6.06 2.25
C GLU A 355 17.65 -5.62 1.40
N ILE A 356 18.37 -4.57 1.80
CA ILE A 356 19.64 -4.13 1.18
C ILE A 356 20.70 -5.24 1.29
N ASN A 357 20.82 -5.88 2.45
CA ASN A 357 21.76 -6.98 2.69
C ASN A 357 21.44 -8.20 1.82
N VAL A 358 20.16 -8.54 1.68
CA VAL A 358 19.76 -9.58 0.73
C VAL A 358 20.14 -9.19 -0.70
N PHE A 359 19.81 -7.96 -1.13
CA PHE A 359 20.07 -7.53 -2.51
C PHE A 359 21.56 -7.54 -2.86
N LEU A 360 22.40 -6.96 -2.01
CA LEU A 360 23.82 -6.79 -2.29
C LEU A 360 24.63 -8.06 -2.01
N TYR A 361 24.35 -8.75 -0.93
CA TYR A 361 25.21 -9.81 -0.38
C TYR A 361 24.56 -11.20 -0.36
N GLY A 362 23.26 -11.32 -0.59
CA GLY A 362 22.52 -12.56 -0.40
C GLY A 362 22.46 -12.98 1.08
N ASP A 363 22.47 -12.00 1.99
CA ASP A 363 22.35 -12.24 3.41
C ASP A 363 20.89 -12.27 3.85
N TYR A 364 20.40 -13.47 4.13
CA TYR A 364 19.03 -13.73 4.59
C TYR A 364 18.90 -13.84 6.11
N SER A 365 19.89 -13.39 6.87
CA SER A 365 19.83 -13.42 8.35
C SER A 365 18.65 -12.59 8.90
N GLY A 366 18.21 -11.60 8.17
CA GLY A 366 17.20 -10.66 8.62
C GLY A 366 17.73 -9.58 9.54
N GLU A 367 19.03 -9.59 9.84
CA GLU A 367 19.69 -8.58 10.68
C GLU A 367 19.82 -7.24 9.94
N ALA A 368 19.71 -6.16 10.71
CA ALA A 368 19.87 -4.79 10.22
C ALA A 368 21.28 -4.27 10.53
N THR A 369 22.29 -4.90 9.95
CA THR A 369 23.70 -4.57 10.16
C THR A 369 24.40 -4.21 8.84
N GLY A 370 25.62 -3.69 8.89
CA GLY A 370 26.42 -3.40 7.69
C GLY A 370 26.08 -2.10 6.98
N PHE A 371 24.97 -1.46 7.30
CA PHE A 371 24.59 -0.13 6.81
C PHE A 371 24.17 0.76 7.96
N TYR A 372 24.46 2.04 7.82
CA TYR A 372 24.08 3.09 8.74
C TYR A 372 23.22 4.13 8.05
N SER A 373 22.21 4.63 8.75
CA SER A 373 21.34 5.69 8.28
C SER A 373 21.86 7.07 8.70
N VAL A 374 21.70 8.05 7.82
CA VAL A 374 21.88 9.47 8.14
C VAL A 374 20.52 10.14 7.98
N ARG A 375 20.03 10.75 9.05
CA ARG A 375 18.79 11.55 9.05
C ARG A 375 19.15 13.02 8.87
N PHE A 376 18.53 13.66 7.90
CA PHE A 376 18.73 15.06 7.60
C PHE A 376 17.57 15.85 8.18
N GLU A 377 17.82 16.63 9.21
CA GLU A 377 16.77 17.42 9.85
C GLU A 377 16.32 18.58 8.97
N GLN A 378 15.04 18.87 9.03
CA GLN A 378 14.47 20.06 8.43
C GLN A 378 14.90 21.27 9.25
N THR A 379 15.49 22.27 8.59
CA THR A 379 15.85 23.55 9.22
C THR A 379 14.77 24.59 8.96
N GLU A 380 14.71 25.62 9.83
CA GLU A 380 13.80 26.77 9.65
C GLU A 380 14.13 27.61 8.41
N LYS A 381 15.38 27.52 7.93
CA LYS A 381 15.93 28.37 6.87
C LYS A 381 15.88 27.78 5.46
N GLY A 382 15.50 26.50 5.28
CA GLY A 382 15.56 25.93 3.95
C GLY A 382 15.00 24.51 3.84
N ASN A 383 14.94 24.03 2.61
CA ASN A 383 14.40 22.72 2.25
C ASN A 383 15.49 21.70 1.97
N ARG A 384 15.25 20.44 2.33
CA ARG A 384 16.10 19.30 2.02
C ARG A 384 15.46 18.45 0.91
N ALA A 385 16.28 17.93 0.01
CA ALA A 385 15.81 17.02 -1.04
C ALA A 385 15.48 15.63 -0.51
N ARG A 386 16.09 15.23 0.63
CA ARG A 386 15.86 13.93 1.30
C ARG A 386 15.93 14.13 2.82
N ASP A 387 15.25 13.27 3.55
CA ASP A 387 15.29 13.25 5.01
C ASP A 387 16.06 12.05 5.58
N ILE A 388 16.44 11.07 4.75
CA ILE A 388 17.27 9.93 5.13
C ILE A 388 18.10 9.42 3.95
N ALA A 389 19.32 8.96 4.23
CA ALA A 389 20.17 8.22 3.30
C ALA A 389 20.85 7.05 4.04
N PHE A 390 21.36 6.07 3.28
CA PHE A 390 21.95 4.85 3.81
C PHE A 390 23.37 4.67 3.27
N TYR A 391 24.30 4.33 4.15
CA TYR A 391 25.71 4.22 3.84
C TYR A 391 26.26 2.89 4.36
N GLU A 392 26.99 2.20 3.49
CA GLU A 392 27.68 0.96 3.85
C GLU A 392 28.77 1.23 4.91
N ALA A 393 28.88 0.33 5.88
CA ALA A 393 29.84 0.44 6.96
C ALA A 393 31.26 0.70 6.44
N GLY A 394 31.92 1.72 6.98
CA GLY A 394 33.27 2.15 6.60
C GLY A 394 33.33 3.02 5.34
N SER A 395 32.25 3.19 4.57
CA SER A 395 32.20 4.11 3.44
C SER A 395 32.24 5.58 3.90
N ALA A 396 32.53 6.51 2.98
CA ALA A 396 32.38 7.93 3.28
C ALA A 396 30.88 8.28 3.34
N TYR A 397 30.53 9.17 4.24
CA TYR A 397 29.23 9.84 4.19
C TYR A 397 29.28 10.93 3.12
N ASP A 398 28.79 10.63 1.95
CA ASP A 398 28.72 11.56 0.83
C ASP A 398 27.25 11.74 0.43
N PRO A 399 26.54 12.71 1.03
CA PRO A 399 25.17 13.03 0.60
C PRO A 399 25.26 13.71 -0.77
N ALA A 400 24.85 13.02 -1.82
CA ALA A 400 24.84 13.55 -3.18
C ALA A 400 23.77 14.65 -3.39
N PHE A 401 23.49 15.45 -2.35
CA PHE A 401 22.52 16.55 -2.40
C PHE A 401 22.84 17.62 -1.35
N GLU A 402 22.46 18.83 -1.67
CA GLU A 402 22.56 20.01 -0.81
C GLU A 402 21.17 20.39 -0.28
N ALA A 403 21.12 21.15 0.81
CA ALA A 403 19.91 21.86 1.18
C ALA A 403 19.79 23.16 0.39
N THR A 404 18.58 23.65 0.19
CA THR A 404 18.33 24.96 -0.44
C THR A 404 17.76 25.92 0.56
N SER A 405 18.35 27.14 0.66
CA SER A 405 17.86 28.19 1.53
C SER A 405 16.69 28.95 0.90
N ASP A 406 15.68 29.27 1.69
CA ASP A 406 14.56 30.12 1.27
C ASP A 406 15.00 31.59 1.09
N ASP A 407 16.06 32.03 1.81
CA ASP A 407 16.59 33.39 1.80
C ASP A 407 17.82 33.56 0.87
N GLY A 408 18.21 32.50 0.16
CA GLY A 408 19.35 32.52 -0.76
C GLY A 408 20.74 32.49 -0.08
N GLU A 409 20.80 32.05 1.17
CA GLU A 409 22.06 31.81 1.88
C GLU A 409 22.82 30.65 1.27
N ILE A 410 24.15 30.67 1.35
CA ILE A 410 25.03 29.66 0.80
C ILE A 410 25.08 28.45 1.73
N PHE A 411 24.82 27.27 1.20
CA PHE A 411 24.90 26.01 1.94
C PHE A 411 26.36 25.64 2.20
N LEU A 412 26.76 25.49 3.47
CA LEU A 412 28.10 25.14 3.90
C LEU A 412 28.31 23.64 4.08
N GLY A 413 27.24 22.87 4.27
CA GLY A 413 27.30 21.43 4.45
C GLY A 413 26.32 20.89 5.48
N TRP A 414 26.37 19.59 5.66
CA TRP A 414 25.64 18.85 6.68
C TRP A 414 26.55 18.61 7.88
N TYR A 415 26.12 18.97 9.07
CA TYR A 415 26.91 18.91 10.30
C TYR A 415 26.21 18.08 11.38
N THR A 416 26.96 17.32 12.13
CA THR A 416 26.52 16.63 13.35
C THR A 416 26.31 17.65 14.49
N GLU A 417 25.67 17.21 15.57
CA GLU A 417 25.40 18.07 16.75
C GLU A 417 26.68 18.64 17.36
N ASP A 418 27.78 17.88 17.36
CA ASP A 418 29.10 18.35 17.86
C ASP A 418 29.82 19.29 16.90
N GLY A 419 29.24 19.59 15.75
CA GLY A 419 29.80 20.53 14.76
C GLY A 419 30.78 19.91 13.77
N THR A 420 30.84 18.57 13.68
CA THR A 420 31.70 17.91 12.68
C THR A 420 30.98 17.87 11.32
N LEU A 421 31.71 18.22 10.24
CA LEU A 421 31.21 18.12 8.88
C LEU A 421 31.01 16.66 8.48
N LEU A 422 29.82 16.30 7.95
CA LEU A 422 29.43 14.92 7.62
C LEU A 422 30.42 14.23 6.68
N THR A 423 30.88 14.94 5.65
CA THR A 423 31.82 14.40 4.66
C THR A 423 33.20 14.06 5.21
N ASP A 424 33.57 14.57 6.39
CA ASP A 424 34.81 14.23 7.09
C ASP A 424 34.71 12.91 7.87
N LEU A 425 33.53 12.35 7.98
CA LEU A 425 33.26 11.13 8.76
C LEU A 425 33.19 9.89 7.87
N ARG A 426 33.28 8.73 8.53
CA ARG A 426 33.05 7.40 7.97
C ARG A 426 31.84 6.76 8.60
N ALA A 427 31.12 5.95 7.83
CA ALA A 427 29.92 5.26 8.26
C ALA A 427 30.24 4.19 9.31
N THR A 428 30.11 4.55 10.57
CA THR A 428 30.36 3.69 11.73
C THR A 428 29.18 3.66 12.69
N GLN A 429 28.20 4.53 12.50
CA GLN A 429 27.00 4.66 13.32
C GLN A 429 25.90 5.41 12.58
N ASP A 430 24.65 5.28 13.07
CA ASP A 430 23.56 6.14 12.63
C ASP A 430 23.78 7.57 13.08
N LEU A 431 23.45 8.54 12.22
CA LEU A 431 23.66 9.97 12.50
C LEU A 431 22.36 10.75 12.23
N THR A 432 22.25 11.86 12.96
CA THR A 432 21.33 12.96 12.64
C THR A 432 22.17 14.19 12.37
N VAL A 433 21.88 14.88 11.27
CA VAL A 433 22.65 16.05 10.82
C VAL A 433 21.73 17.20 10.44
N THR A 434 22.24 18.42 10.61
CA THR A 434 21.58 19.68 10.27
C THR A 434 22.36 20.42 9.20
N ALA A 435 21.66 21.16 8.34
CA ALA A 435 22.30 22.06 7.39
C ALA A 435 22.89 23.28 8.11
N ARG A 436 24.10 23.72 7.70
CA ARG A 436 24.66 25.05 8.08
C ARG A 436 24.72 25.95 6.87
N TRP A 437 24.59 27.23 7.13
CA TRP A 437 24.54 28.31 6.14
C TRP A 437 25.60 29.36 6.42
N GLU A 438 26.01 30.13 5.41
CA GLU A 438 27.10 31.13 5.52
C GLU A 438 26.87 32.15 6.64
N SER A 439 25.60 32.47 6.93
CA SER A 439 25.25 33.38 8.04
C SER A 439 25.45 32.77 9.44
N ASP A 440 25.54 31.46 9.55
CA ASP A 440 25.67 30.78 10.83
C ASP A 440 27.11 30.84 11.38
N ASP A 441 28.10 31.07 10.52
CA ASP A 441 29.51 31.17 10.92
C ASP A 441 29.92 32.59 11.37
N ALA A 442 29.02 33.56 11.34
CA ALA A 442 29.28 34.92 11.77
C ALA A 442 29.45 35.10 13.30
N TRP A 443 29.42 33.99 14.06
CA TRP A 443 29.41 33.97 15.54
C TRP A 443 30.48 33.05 16.15
N VAL A 444 31.66 32.92 15.53
CA VAL A 444 32.84 32.27 16.14
C VAL A 444 33.91 33.29 16.46
#